data_b2ba1d81e98255e4f1c666bfeb089d22
#
_entry.id   b2ba1d81e98255e4f1c666bfeb089d22
#
_cell.length_a   1.000
_cell.length_b   1.000
_cell.length_c   1.000
_cell.angle_alpha   90.00
_cell.angle_beta   90.00
_cell.angle_gamma   90.00
#
_symmetry.space_group_name_H-M   'P 1'
#
loop_
_entity.id
_entity.type
_entity.pdbx_description
1 polymer ?
#
loop_
_entity_poly.entity_id
_entity_poly.type
_entity_poly.pdbx_seq_one_letter_code
_entity_poly.pdbx_strand_id
1 'polypeptide(L)'
;MGFKINHKKVLRIMHKYNILAKVRRKKRKFNSGATSVIVSNILKRDFIAKSPNTKWFPDIIYLKFSDKTLYLSAIMDGFNEKIFAYKIADNQEVPLVKDTLSEAIISINTKI
;
A
#
# COMPACT_ATOMS: atom_id res chain seq x y z
N MET A 1 -47.89 13.16 3.51
CA MET A 1 -48.66 12.34 4.43
C MET A 1 -47.73 11.67 5.43
N GLY A 2 -47.68 12.18 6.64
CA GLY A 2 -46.82 11.64 7.66
C GLY A 2 -47.51 10.57 8.49
N PHE A 3 -47.25 9.32 8.24
CA PHE A 3 -47.57 8.28 9.22
C PHE A 3 -46.58 8.38 10.38
N LYS A 4 -47.04 8.71 11.56
CA LYS A 4 -46.26 8.66 12.79
C LYS A 4 -46.14 7.19 13.22
N ILE A 5 -45.12 6.51 12.76
CA ILE A 5 -44.80 5.12 13.12
C ILE A 5 -43.55 5.09 13.95
N ASN A 6 -43.64 4.42 15.10
CA ASN A 6 -42.46 4.23 15.97
C ASN A 6 -41.43 3.31 15.28
N HIS A 7 -40.16 3.67 15.33
CA HIS A 7 -39.08 2.88 14.76
C HIS A 7 -39.04 1.42 15.29
N LYS A 8 -39.45 1.18 16.52
CA LYS A 8 -39.55 -0.19 17.08
C LYS A 8 -40.57 -1.05 16.34
N LYS A 9 -41.69 -0.47 15.91
CA LYS A 9 -42.71 -1.18 15.12
C LYS A 9 -42.19 -1.50 13.72
N VAL A 10 -41.49 -0.57 13.09
CA VAL A 10 -40.89 -0.76 11.77
C VAL A 10 -39.86 -1.88 11.83
N LEU A 11 -38.97 -1.88 12.84
CA LEU A 11 -37.97 -2.91 13.03
C LEU A 11 -38.61 -4.31 13.23
N ARG A 12 -39.65 -4.39 14.03
CA ARG A 12 -40.39 -5.64 14.24
C ARG A 12 -40.98 -6.20 12.95
N ILE A 13 -41.55 -5.35 12.10
CA ILE A 13 -42.12 -5.74 10.81
C ILE A 13 -41.00 -6.17 9.85
N MET A 14 -39.89 -5.48 9.82
CA MET A 14 -38.73 -5.86 9.01
C MET A 14 -38.17 -7.22 9.41
N HIS A 15 -38.13 -7.53 10.70
CA HIS A 15 -37.75 -8.87 11.18
C HIS A 15 -38.76 -9.94 10.74
N LYS A 16 -40.05 -9.66 10.87
CA LYS A 16 -41.13 -10.60 10.49
C LYS A 16 -41.04 -11.00 9.02
N TYR A 17 -40.75 -10.07 8.14
CA TYR A 17 -40.69 -10.28 6.69
C TYR A 17 -39.27 -10.51 6.16
N ASN A 18 -38.28 -10.61 7.05
CA ASN A 18 -36.86 -10.83 6.70
C ASN A 18 -36.28 -9.82 5.68
N ILE A 19 -36.68 -8.55 5.81
CA ILE A 19 -36.26 -7.44 4.94
C ILE A 19 -35.31 -6.46 5.64
N LEU A 20 -34.54 -6.93 6.63
CA LEU A 20 -33.56 -6.12 7.33
C LEU A 20 -32.48 -5.64 6.38
N ALA A 21 -32.09 -4.37 6.53
CA ALA A 21 -30.96 -3.82 5.79
C ALA A 21 -29.67 -4.57 6.14
N LYS A 22 -28.92 -4.98 5.11
CA LYS A 22 -27.60 -5.56 5.31
C LYS A 22 -26.62 -4.49 5.75
N VAL A 23 -26.37 -4.41 7.05
CA VAL A 23 -25.35 -3.51 7.59
C VAL A 23 -23.97 -4.08 7.29
N ARG A 24 -23.16 -3.32 6.56
CA ARG A 24 -21.76 -3.69 6.30
C ARG A 24 -21.02 -3.73 7.63
N ARG A 25 -20.46 -4.89 8.01
CA ARG A 25 -19.62 -4.98 9.20
C ARG A 25 -18.46 -3.99 9.06
N LYS A 26 -18.31 -3.09 10.03
CA LYS A 26 -17.09 -2.28 10.14
C LYS A 26 -15.90 -3.23 10.22
N LYS A 27 -14.94 -3.06 9.32
CA LYS A 27 -13.66 -3.76 9.45
C LYS A 27 -13.12 -3.44 10.83
N ARG A 28 -12.91 -4.46 11.66
CA ARG A 28 -12.21 -4.27 12.92
C ARG A 28 -10.84 -3.69 12.60
N LYS A 29 -10.55 -2.50 13.09
CA LYS A 29 -9.18 -2.04 13.13
C LYS A 29 -8.45 -2.98 14.09
N PHE A 30 -7.56 -3.79 13.55
CA PHE A 30 -6.64 -4.55 14.36
C PHE A 30 -5.69 -3.54 15.01
N ASN A 31 -6.04 -3.07 16.20
CA ASN A 31 -5.05 -2.55 17.09
C ASN A 31 -4.28 -3.77 17.60
N SER A 32 -3.28 -4.20 16.87
CA SER A 32 -2.31 -5.10 17.43
C SER A 32 -1.70 -4.36 18.61
N GLY A 33 -1.84 -4.89 19.82
CA GLY A 33 -1.20 -4.35 21.02
C GLY A 33 0.33 -4.48 21.02
N ALA A 34 0.92 -4.75 19.86
CA ALA A 34 2.34 -4.61 19.64
C ALA A 34 2.67 -3.11 19.71
N THR A 35 3.54 -2.75 20.63
CA THR A 35 4.23 -1.47 20.63
C THR A 35 4.85 -1.27 19.25
N SER A 36 4.13 -0.58 18.38
CA SER A 36 4.71 -0.16 17.10
C SER A 36 5.85 0.78 17.45
N VAL A 37 7.06 0.40 17.05
CA VAL A 37 8.19 1.33 17.12
C VAL A 37 7.84 2.49 16.19
N ILE A 38 7.49 3.62 16.79
CA ILE A 38 7.21 4.84 16.03
C ILE A 38 8.54 5.40 15.58
N VAL A 39 8.90 5.11 14.34
CA VAL A 39 10.07 5.73 13.71
C VAL A 39 9.69 7.15 13.30
N SER A 40 10.54 8.12 13.62
CA SER A 40 10.32 9.50 13.21
C SER A 40 10.29 9.61 11.68
N ASN A 41 9.39 10.44 11.15
CA ASN A 41 9.32 10.70 9.71
C ASN A 41 10.47 11.62 9.28
N ILE A 42 11.53 11.02 8.75
CA ILE A 42 12.74 11.74 8.28
C ILE A 42 12.45 12.52 7.00
N LEU A 43 11.64 11.95 6.09
CA LEU A 43 11.36 12.56 4.80
C LEU A 43 10.52 13.84 4.92
N LYS A 44 9.57 13.90 5.89
CA LYS A 44 8.67 15.04 6.15
C LYS A 44 7.96 15.59 4.91
N ARG A 45 7.59 14.72 3.98
CA ARG A 45 6.99 15.06 2.67
C ARG A 45 7.87 15.89 1.73
N ASP A 46 9.15 16.01 2.01
CA ASP A 46 10.11 16.66 1.12
C ASP A 46 10.61 15.68 0.06
N PHE A 47 9.88 15.58 -1.05
CA PHE A 47 10.18 14.68 -2.18
C PHE A 47 11.18 15.28 -3.17
N ILE A 48 11.59 16.53 -2.98
CA ILE A 48 12.53 17.20 -3.87
C ILE A 48 13.96 16.82 -3.53
N ALA A 49 14.68 16.28 -4.49
CA ALA A 49 16.10 16.00 -4.37
C ALA A 49 16.92 17.11 -5.07
N LYS A 50 17.91 17.64 -4.39
CA LYS A 50 18.75 18.74 -4.90
C LYS A 50 19.92 18.25 -5.76
N SER A 51 20.25 16.97 -5.64
CA SER A 51 21.36 16.34 -6.37
C SER A 51 21.08 14.86 -6.60
N PRO A 52 21.75 14.23 -7.59
CA PRO A 52 21.60 12.80 -7.84
C PRO A 52 21.95 11.96 -6.61
N ASN A 53 21.30 10.83 -6.47
CA ASN A 53 21.53 9.86 -5.39
C ASN A 53 21.29 10.37 -3.95
N THR A 54 20.54 11.46 -3.80
CA THR A 54 20.21 12.01 -2.47
C THR A 54 18.95 11.36 -1.89
N LYS A 55 17.95 11.13 -2.74
CA LYS A 55 16.68 10.50 -2.35
C LYS A 55 16.27 9.47 -3.38
N TRP A 56 16.00 8.27 -2.92
CA TRP A 56 15.55 7.17 -3.74
C TRP A 56 14.12 6.80 -3.39
N PHE A 57 13.33 6.52 -4.40
CA PHE A 57 11.95 6.12 -4.25
C PHE A 57 11.77 4.69 -4.78
N PRO A 58 11.69 3.69 -3.88
CA PRO A 58 11.33 2.35 -4.27
C PRO A 58 9.82 2.25 -4.50
N ASP A 59 9.44 1.44 -5.48
CA ASP A 59 8.05 1.13 -5.77
C ASP A 59 7.91 -0.31 -6.24
N ILE A 60 6.74 -0.90 -6.02
CA ILE A 60 6.40 -2.24 -6.52
C ILE A 60 5.19 -2.12 -7.43
N ILE A 61 5.37 -2.50 -8.68
CA ILE A 61 4.35 -2.47 -9.72
C ILE A 61 3.83 -3.88 -9.97
N TYR A 62 2.53 -4.02 -10.08
CA TYR A 62 1.86 -5.29 -10.37
C TYR A 62 1.64 -5.43 -11.87
N LEU A 63 2.27 -6.43 -12.48
CA LEU A 63 2.10 -6.76 -13.89
C LEU A 63 1.18 -7.98 -14.01
N LYS A 64 -0.04 -7.74 -14.42
CA LYS A 64 -1.02 -8.81 -14.62
C LYS A 64 -0.97 -9.33 -16.04
N PHE A 65 -0.70 -10.61 -16.16
CA PHE A 65 -0.84 -11.36 -17.41
C PHE A 65 -1.94 -12.39 -17.22
N SER A 66 -2.79 -12.56 -18.14
CA SER A 66 -3.85 -13.57 -18.21
C SER A 66 -4.16 -14.36 -16.92
N ASP A 67 -3.28 -15.27 -16.53
CA ASP A 67 -3.38 -16.17 -15.39
C ASP A 67 -2.29 -15.93 -14.30
N LYS A 68 -1.33 -15.06 -14.57
CA LYS A 68 -0.18 -14.82 -13.68
C LYS A 68 -0.05 -13.36 -13.32
N THR A 69 0.43 -13.11 -12.11
CA THR A 69 0.82 -11.78 -11.65
C THR A 69 2.33 -11.78 -11.39
N LEU A 70 3.04 -10.87 -12.05
CA LEU A 70 4.44 -10.60 -11.75
C LEU A 70 4.56 -9.29 -10.99
N TYR A 71 5.61 -9.17 -10.21
CA TYR A 71 5.91 -8.02 -9.40
C TYR A 71 7.22 -7.40 -9.85
N LEU A 72 7.17 -6.13 -10.24
CA LEU A 72 8.34 -5.36 -10.61
C LEU A 72 8.70 -4.43 -9.45
N SER A 73 9.83 -4.70 -8.80
CA SER A 73 10.42 -3.77 -7.84
C SER A 73 11.38 -2.86 -8.56
N ALA A 74 11.19 -1.56 -8.45
CA ALA A 74 12.03 -0.56 -9.10
C ALA A 74 12.47 0.51 -8.11
N ILE A 75 13.64 1.07 -8.31
CA ILE A 75 14.16 2.21 -7.54
C ILE A 75 14.44 3.36 -8.49
N MET A 76 13.82 4.48 -8.22
CA MET A 76 13.92 5.71 -8.99
C MET A 76 14.72 6.75 -8.20
N ASP A 77 15.58 7.49 -8.89
CA ASP A 77 16.24 8.66 -8.31
C ASP A 77 15.28 9.86 -8.31
N GLY A 78 15.13 10.50 -7.16
CA GLY A 78 14.26 11.66 -6.99
C GLY A 78 14.75 12.93 -7.66
N PHE A 79 16.00 12.98 -8.11
CA PHE A 79 16.56 14.16 -8.78
C PHE A 79 16.23 14.19 -10.29
N ASN A 80 16.47 13.10 -10.99
CA ASN A 80 16.32 13.02 -12.44
C ASN A 80 15.22 12.07 -12.90
N GLU A 81 14.48 11.49 -11.98
CA GLU A 81 13.38 10.53 -12.22
C GLU A 81 13.81 9.28 -13.03
N LYS A 82 15.08 8.95 -13.03
CA LYS A 82 15.60 7.76 -13.71
C LYS A 82 15.48 6.52 -12.81
N ILE A 83 14.98 5.46 -13.41
CA ILE A 83 15.01 4.12 -12.80
C ILE A 83 16.41 3.55 -13.04
N PHE A 84 17.14 3.27 -11.96
CA PHE A 84 18.52 2.79 -12.05
C PHE A 84 18.70 1.36 -11.52
N ALA A 85 17.69 0.81 -10.87
CA ALA A 85 17.66 -0.60 -10.47
C ALA A 85 16.23 -1.13 -10.53
N TYR A 86 16.08 -2.36 -11.00
CA TYR A 86 14.80 -3.05 -10.99
C TYR A 86 14.99 -4.57 -10.94
N LYS A 87 14.01 -5.25 -10.38
CA LYS A 87 13.90 -6.72 -10.42
C LYS A 87 12.45 -7.15 -10.58
N ILE A 88 12.28 -8.28 -11.23
CA ILE A 88 10.97 -8.91 -11.45
C ILE A 88 10.94 -10.25 -10.73
N ALA A 89 9.86 -10.52 -10.01
CA ALA A 89 9.62 -11.80 -9.35
C ALA A 89 8.15 -12.20 -9.44
N ASP A 90 7.87 -13.43 -9.14
CA ASP A 90 6.50 -13.98 -9.08
C ASP A 90 5.82 -13.75 -7.72
N ASN A 91 6.54 -13.23 -6.74
CA ASN A 91 6.02 -12.87 -5.42
C ASN A 91 6.56 -11.50 -4.97
N GLN A 92 5.87 -10.86 -4.03
CA GLN A 92 6.24 -9.56 -3.47
C GLN A 92 6.87 -9.68 -2.07
N GLU A 93 7.69 -10.68 -1.87
CA GLU A 93 8.35 -10.90 -0.59
C GLU A 93 9.53 -9.96 -0.35
N VAL A 94 9.97 -9.89 0.89
CA VAL A 94 11.12 -9.08 1.32
C VAL A 94 12.39 -9.28 0.47
N PRO A 95 12.73 -10.52 0.01
CA PRO A 95 13.90 -10.73 -0.84
C PRO A 95 13.87 -9.89 -2.14
N LEU A 96 12.72 -9.71 -2.76
CA LEU A 96 12.60 -8.90 -4.00
C LEU A 96 13.08 -7.46 -3.78
N VAL A 97 12.59 -6.81 -2.73
CA VAL A 97 12.95 -5.41 -2.40
C VAL A 97 14.41 -5.32 -1.98
N LYS A 98 14.88 -6.27 -1.17
CA LYS A 98 16.26 -6.33 -0.69
C LYS A 98 17.26 -6.51 -1.82
N ASP A 99 16.97 -7.40 -2.76
CA ASP A 99 17.83 -7.65 -3.91
C ASP A 99 17.86 -6.45 -4.86
N THR A 100 16.72 -5.77 -5.07
CA THR A 100 16.65 -4.54 -5.85
C THR A 100 17.50 -3.43 -5.24
N LEU A 101 17.47 -3.29 -3.92
CA LEU A 101 18.28 -2.31 -3.19
C LEU A 101 19.78 -2.65 -3.29
N SER A 102 20.14 -3.92 -3.14
CA SER A 102 21.53 -4.37 -3.28
C SER A 102 22.08 -4.07 -4.66
N GLU A 103 21.30 -4.30 -5.71
CA GLU A 103 21.68 -3.98 -7.09
C GLU A 103 21.84 -2.47 -7.30
N ALA A 104 20.97 -1.69 -6.72
CA ALA A 104 21.07 -0.22 -6.75
C ALA A 104 22.39 0.28 -6.13
N ILE A 105 22.76 -0.26 -4.99
CA ILE A 105 24.03 0.10 -4.30
C ILE A 105 25.24 -0.29 -5.14
N ILE A 106 25.23 -1.48 -5.74
CA ILE A 106 26.31 -1.94 -6.62
C ILE A 106 26.45 -1.04 -7.85
N SER A 107 25.32 -0.65 -8.46
CA SER A 107 25.31 0.25 -9.63
C SER A 107 25.96 1.59 -9.36
N ILE A 108 25.83 2.13 -8.17
CA ILE A 108 26.46 3.39 -7.77
C ILE A 108 27.95 3.22 -7.58
N ASN A 109 28.36 2.16 -6.91
CA ASN A 109 29.79 1.88 -6.63
C ASN A 109 30.58 1.58 -7.91
N THR A 110 29.93 1.11 -8.97
CA THR A 110 30.59 0.83 -10.27
C THR A 110 30.73 2.06 -11.17
N LYS A 111 30.02 3.14 -10.87
CA LYS A 111 30.08 4.39 -11.66
C LYS A 111 31.10 5.42 -11.16
N ILE A 112 31.87 5.03 -10.18
CA ILE A 112 32.96 5.87 -9.66
C ILE A 112 34.21 5.64 -10.48
#